data_0def1e0e51d8d9d2b7e81aede09034e6
#
_entry.id   0def1e0e51d8d9d2b7e81aede09034e6
#
_cell.length_a   1.000
_cell.length_b   1.000
_cell.length_c   1.000
_cell.angle_alpha   90.00
_cell.angle_beta   90.00
_cell.angle_gamma   90.00
#
_symmetry.space_group_name_H-M   'P 1'
#
loop_
_entity.id
_entity.type
_entity.pdbx_description
1 polymer ?
#
loop_
_entity_poly.entity_id
_entity_poly.type
_entity_poly.pdbx_seq_one_letter_code
_entity_poly.pdbx_strand_id
1 'polypeptide(L)'
;MSTPRPAPVPAVGRLLDDGTGRRPRADARRNVERLVAAARAVAAERGAEVTAHEIARRAGVGVGTFYRRVGTLERLLQAVMEEILGEILARADRGLADPDPWTGLRDFALAYLRLRNELCDINEAVGGLLDHSRAELRDRVRLLVQRAQDAGAMRADVSWTDVAFLLVGAATGDHTLGVFAGPDQWERNLRIILDGLRAPDPGPLPGSPPKAP
;
A
#
# COMPACT_ATOMS: atom_id res chain seq x y z
N MET A 1 -1.37 -26.06 1.51
CA MET A 1 -1.93 -25.46 0.27
C MET A 1 -2.94 -24.41 0.71
N SER A 2 -2.54 -23.12 0.69
CA SER A 2 -3.45 -22.01 1.07
C SER A 2 -4.38 -21.73 -0.10
N THR A 3 -5.68 -21.79 0.14
CA THR A 3 -6.72 -21.45 -0.85
C THR A 3 -6.48 -19.99 -1.32
N PRO A 4 -6.46 -19.71 -2.62
CA PRO A 4 -6.31 -18.34 -3.11
C PRO A 4 -7.45 -17.48 -2.54
N ARG A 5 -7.06 -16.38 -1.90
CA ARG A 5 -8.02 -15.42 -1.36
C ARG A 5 -8.87 -14.85 -2.51
N PRO A 6 -10.18 -14.68 -2.33
CA PRO A 6 -10.99 -13.96 -3.31
C PRO A 6 -10.42 -12.55 -3.50
N ALA A 7 -10.48 -12.06 -4.74
CA ALA A 7 -10.02 -10.72 -5.08
C ALA A 7 -10.64 -9.69 -4.11
N PRO A 8 -9.85 -8.66 -3.68
CA PRO A 8 -10.34 -7.67 -2.75
C PRO A 8 -11.61 -7.01 -3.31
N VAL A 9 -12.64 -6.90 -2.48
CA VAL A 9 -13.88 -6.20 -2.87
C VAL A 9 -13.53 -4.72 -3.04
N PRO A 10 -13.74 -4.12 -4.23
CA PRO A 10 -13.44 -2.71 -4.44
C PRO A 10 -14.18 -1.81 -3.44
N ALA A 11 -13.57 -0.67 -3.07
CA ALA A 11 -14.18 0.32 -2.14
C ALA A 11 -15.61 0.68 -2.55
N VAL A 12 -15.83 0.85 -3.84
CA VAL A 12 -17.17 1.11 -4.42
C VAL A 12 -18.19 0.04 -4.04
N GLY A 13 -17.81 -1.24 -4.10
CA GLY A 13 -18.70 -2.35 -3.73
C GLY A 13 -19.08 -2.30 -2.25
N ARG A 14 -18.11 -2.08 -1.37
CA ARG A 14 -18.33 -1.96 0.09
C ARG A 14 -19.20 -0.77 0.48
N LEU A 15 -18.98 0.37 -0.17
CA LEU A 15 -19.76 1.60 0.11
C LEU A 15 -21.19 1.52 -0.41
N LEU A 16 -21.45 0.71 -1.42
CA LEU A 16 -22.77 0.51 -2.01
C LEU A 16 -23.54 -0.66 -1.41
N ASP A 17 -22.87 -1.50 -0.61
CA ASP A 17 -23.54 -2.59 0.10
C ASP A 17 -24.32 -2.04 1.29
N ASP A 18 -25.64 -2.03 1.16
CA ASP A 18 -26.60 -1.62 2.21
C ASP A 18 -27.23 -2.83 2.92
N GLY A 19 -26.71 -4.03 2.67
CA GLY A 19 -27.21 -5.29 3.24
C GLY A 19 -28.56 -5.76 2.65
N THR A 20 -29.15 -5.02 1.71
CA THR A 20 -30.48 -5.37 1.15
C THR A 20 -30.38 -6.25 -0.09
N GLY A 21 -29.17 -6.48 -0.62
CA GLY A 21 -28.95 -7.24 -1.87
C GLY A 21 -29.46 -6.54 -3.13
N ARG A 22 -30.00 -5.34 -3.01
CA ARG A 22 -30.54 -4.57 -4.13
C ARG A 22 -29.41 -3.95 -4.96
N ARG A 23 -29.45 -4.14 -6.29
CA ARG A 23 -28.48 -3.50 -7.19
C ARG A 23 -28.59 -1.97 -7.10
N PRO A 24 -27.49 -1.24 -6.77
CA PRO A 24 -27.48 0.21 -6.76
C PRO A 24 -27.83 0.78 -8.15
N ARG A 25 -28.54 1.90 -8.18
CA ARG A 25 -28.82 2.61 -9.45
C ARG A 25 -27.49 3.09 -10.07
N ALA A 26 -27.40 3.09 -11.39
CA ALA A 26 -26.19 3.46 -12.13
C ALA A 26 -25.60 4.80 -11.72
N ASP A 27 -26.44 5.82 -11.43
CA ASP A 27 -25.99 7.12 -10.96
C ASP A 27 -25.38 7.09 -9.54
N ALA A 28 -25.93 6.23 -8.67
CA ALA A 28 -25.39 6.03 -7.33
C ALA A 28 -23.97 5.46 -7.40
N ARG A 29 -23.79 4.46 -8.24
CA ARG A 29 -22.49 3.82 -8.49
C ARG A 29 -21.47 4.81 -9.04
N ARG A 30 -21.80 5.56 -10.10
CA ARG A 30 -20.92 6.59 -10.68
C ARG A 30 -20.51 7.65 -9.67
N ASN A 31 -21.45 8.08 -8.80
CA ASN A 31 -21.12 9.05 -7.75
C ASN A 31 -20.14 8.48 -6.72
N VAL A 32 -20.31 7.23 -6.28
CA VAL A 32 -19.39 6.59 -5.34
C VAL A 32 -18.02 6.35 -6.00
N GLU A 33 -17.98 5.92 -7.27
CA GLU A 33 -16.73 5.78 -8.03
C GLU A 33 -15.94 7.11 -8.08
N ARG A 34 -16.62 8.21 -8.37
CA ARG A 34 -15.99 9.55 -8.36
C ARG A 34 -15.52 9.98 -6.97
N LEU A 35 -16.28 9.65 -5.92
CA LEU A 35 -15.89 9.95 -4.53
C LEU A 35 -14.67 9.15 -4.09
N VAL A 36 -14.58 7.86 -4.44
CA VAL A 36 -13.42 7.01 -4.16
C VAL A 36 -12.17 7.54 -4.89
N ALA A 37 -12.27 7.82 -6.18
CA ALA A 37 -11.16 8.37 -6.96
C ALA A 37 -10.71 9.75 -6.42
N ALA A 38 -11.66 10.62 -6.06
CA ALA A 38 -11.36 11.92 -5.46
C ALA A 38 -10.72 11.78 -4.08
N ALA A 39 -11.14 10.83 -3.25
CA ALA A 39 -10.57 10.59 -1.93
C ALA A 39 -9.10 10.14 -2.03
N ARG A 40 -8.77 9.22 -2.94
CA ARG A 40 -7.37 8.82 -3.21
C ARG A 40 -6.51 10.02 -3.62
N ALA A 41 -7.01 10.84 -4.56
CA ALA A 41 -6.27 11.98 -5.07
C ALA A 41 -6.09 13.10 -4.03
N VAL A 42 -7.12 13.41 -3.23
CA VAL A 42 -7.03 14.43 -2.18
C VAL A 42 -6.13 13.94 -1.05
N ALA A 43 -6.19 12.66 -0.67
CA ALA A 43 -5.31 12.10 0.33
C ALA A 43 -3.82 12.18 -0.10
N ALA A 44 -3.51 11.87 -1.34
CA ALA A 44 -2.15 11.99 -1.89
C ALA A 44 -1.61 13.44 -1.88
N GLU A 45 -2.51 14.44 -1.96
CA GLU A 45 -2.12 15.87 -2.00
C GLU A 45 -2.07 16.51 -0.60
N ARG A 46 -2.91 16.06 0.34
CA ARG A 46 -3.19 16.73 1.62
C ARG A 46 -2.85 15.92 2.86
N GLY A 47 -2.57 14.64 2.70
CA GLY A 47 -2.31 13.75 3.82
C GLY A 47 -3.48 13.73 4.82
N ALA A 48 -3.17 13.88 6.10
CA ALA A 48 -4.13 13.87 7.20
C ALA A 48 -5.16 15.01 7.18
N GLU A 49 -4.93 16.08 6.39
CA GLU A 49 -5.83 17.25 6.31
C GLU A 49 -7.02 17.07 5.34
N VAL A 50 -7.30 15.83 4.96
CA VAL A 50 -8.41 15.49 4.05
C VAL A 50 -9.77 15.88 4.64
N THR A 51 -10.63 16.55 3.84
CA THR A 51 -11.98 16.91 4.24
C THR A 51 -13.06 16.39 3.29
N ALA A 52 -14.26 16.09 3.84
CA ALA A 52 -15.41 15.67 3.04
C ALA A 52 -15.82 16.73 1.99
N HIS A 53 -15.63 18.00 2.32
CA HIS A 53 -15.96 19.12 1.44
C HIS A 53 -15.05 19.13 0.20
N GLU A 54 -13.78 18.93 0.40
CA GLU A 54 -12.79 18.93 -0.68
C GLU A 54 -12.93 17.71 -1.60
N ILE A 55 -13.18 16.54 -1.01
CA ILE A 55 -13.47 15.32 -1.78
C ILE A 55 -14.75 15.50 -2.61
N ALA A 56 -15.84 16.02 -2.02
CA ALA A 56 -17.08 16.26 -2.73
C ALA A 56 -16.91 17.26 -3.89
N ARG A 57 -16.18 18.37 -3.65
CA ARG A 57 -15.84 19.36 -4.67
C ARG A 57 -15.05 18.73 -5.83
N ARG A 58 -14.03 17.94 -5.51
CA ARG A 58 -13.20 17.27 -6.53
C ARG A 58 -13.98 16.21 -7.30
N ALA A 59 -14.87 15.49 -6.65
CA ALA A 59 -15.75 14.51 -7.28
C ALA A 59 -16.88 15.15 -8.12
N GLY A 60 -17.07 16.47 -8.06
CA GLY A 60 -18.14 17.17 -8.75
C GLY A 60 -19.53 16.80 -8.20
N VAL A 61 -19.63 16.58 -6.88
CA VAL A 61 -20.90 16.29 -6.19
C VAL A 61 -21.13 17.28 -5.03
N GLY A 62 -22.38 17.52 -4.68
CA GLY A 62 -22.70 18.32 -3.49
C GLY A 62 -22.37 17.57 -2.19
N VAL A 63 -21.96 18.29 -1.14
CA VAL A 63 -21.64 17.71 0.19
C VAL A 63 -22.81 16.90 0.76
N GLY A 64 -24.04 17.32 0.57
CA GLY A 64 -25.22 16.53 0.96
C GLY A 64 -25.33 15.20 0.20
N THR A 65 -24.87 15.15 -1.05
CA THR A 65 -24.80 13.91 -1.83
C THR A 65 -23.65 13.02 -1.33
N PHE A 66 -22.53 13.61 -0.92
CA PHE A 66 -21.44 12.88 -0.27
C PHE A 66 -21.98 12.09 0.94
N TYR A 67 -22.51 12.77 1.94
CA TYR A 67 -22.99 12.12 3.16
C TYR A 67 -24.12 11.09 2.90
N ARG A 68 -25.02 11.39 1.98
CA ARG A 68 -26.07 10.43 1.62
C ARG A 68 -25.52 9.15 0.95
N ARG A 69 -24.35 9.21 0.28
CA ARG A 69 -23.78 8.09 -0.47
C ARG A 69 -22.78 7.27 0.35
N VAL A 70 -21.95 7.93 1.12
CA VAL A 70 -20.84 7.24 1.84
C VAL A 70 -21.01 7.26 3.36
N GLY A 71 -21.94 8.07 3.88
CA GLY A 71 -22.21 8.17 5.31
C GLY A 71 -21.27 9.12 6.02
N THR A 72 -20.01 8.73 6.23
CA THR A 72 -18.99 9.55 6.90
C THR A 72 -17.70 9.61 6.10
N LEU A 73 -16.85 10.58 6.42
CA LEU A 73 -15.51 10.69 5.84
C LEU A 73 -14.66 9.46 6.20
N GLU A 74 -14.68 9.07 7.46
CA GLU A 74 -13.93 7.93 7.98
C GLU A 74 -14.30 6.63 7.25
N ARG A 75 -15.60 6.39 7.02
CA ARG A 75 -16.07 5.23 6.26
C ARG A 75 -15.55 5.21 4.83
N LEU A 76 -15.49 6.36 4.16
CA LEU A 76 -14.92 6.46 2.82
C LEU A 76 -13.43 6.18 2.84
N LEU A 77 -12.69 6.83 3.73
CA LEU A 77 -11.23 6.66 3.85
C LEU A 77 -10.87 5.22 4.23
N GLN A 78 -11.62 4.61 5.14
CA GLN A 78 -11.44 3.19 5.49
C GLN A 78 -11.63 2.29 4.27
N ALA A 79 -12.70 2.48 3.48
CA ALA A 79 -12.95 1.66 2.29
C ALA A 79 -11.84 1.82 1.24
N VAL A 80 -11.33 3.04 1.04
CA VAL A 80 -10.19 3.33 0.15
C VAL A 80 -8.93 2.64 0.65
N MET A 81 -8.64 2.74 1.93
CA MET A 81 -7.45 2.14 2.55
C MET A 81 -7.46 0.62 2.43
N GLU A 82 -8.61 -0.03 2.68
CA GLU A 82 -8.77 -1.47 2.52
C GLU A 82 -8.61 -1.93 1.06
N GLU A 83 -9.01 -1.09 0.09
CA GLU A 83 -8.78 -1.35 -1.34
C GLU A 83 -7.28 -1.30 -1.67
N ILE A 84 -6.57 -0.25 -1.26
CA ILE A 84 -5.12 -0.11 -1.48
C ILE A 84 -4.37 -1.27 -0.84
N LEU A 85 -4.74 -1.63 0.37
CA LEU A 85 -4.14 -2.77 1.08
C LEU A 85 -4.36 -4.10 0.35
N GLY A 86 -5.57 -4.29 -0.18
CA GLY A 86 -5.89 -5.42 -1.04
C GLY A 86 -5.06 -5.45 -2.32
N GLU A 87 -4.78 -4.29 -2.92
CA GLU A 87 -3.88 -4.17 -4.06
C GLU A 87 -2.44 -4.58 -3.70
N ILE A 88 -1.93 -4.12 -2.54
CA ILE A 88 -0.59 -4.50 -2.05
C ILE A 88 -0.51 -6.02 -1.83
N LEU A 89 -1.48 -6.61 -1.14
CA LEU A 89 -1.53 -8.05 -0.90
C LEU A 89 -1.57 -8.85 -2.21
N ALA A 90 -2.37 -8.40 -3.18
CA ALA A 90 -2.43 -9.03 -4.50
C ALA A 90 -1.09 -8.91 -5.27
N ARG A 91 -0.31 -7.84 -5.05
CA ARG A 91 1.04 -7.72 -5.61
C ARG A 91 2.01 -8.70 -4.94
N ALA A 92 1.92 -8.87 -3.62
CA ALA A 92 2.70 -9.85 -2.89
C ALA A 92 2.40 -11.28 -3.35
N ASP A 93 1.11 -11.63 -3.53
CA ASP A 93 0.69 -12.95 -4.01
C ASP A 93 1.20 -13.23 -5.43
N ARG A 94 1.21 -12.21 -6.32
CA ARG A 94 1.84 -12.34 -7.66
C ARG A 94 3.34 -12.56 -7.56
N GLY A 95 4.03 -11.82 -6.70
CA GLY A 95 5.47 -12.00 -6.49
C GLY A 95 5.80 -13.39 -5.94
N LEU A 96 4.96 -13.94 -5.08
CA LEU A 96 5.10 -15.31 -4.57
C LEU A 96 4.86 -16.38 -5.65
N ALA A 97 4.07 -16.07 -6.67
CA ALA A 97 3.80 -16.96 -7.81
C ALA A 97 4.81 -16.81 -8.95
N ASP A 98 5.68 -15.80 -8.92
CA ASP A 98 6.68 -15.56 -9.96
C ASP A 98 7.70 -16.70 -10.00
N PRO A 99 8.04 -17.26 -11.17
CA PRO A 99 9.05 -18.31 -11.29
C PRO A 99 10.45 -17.83 -10.88
N ASP A 100 10.79 -16.54 -11.05
CA ASP A 100 12.00 -15.92 -10.54
C ASP A 100 11.74 -15.22 -9.19
N PRO A 101 12.21 -15.79 -8.06
CA PRO A 101 11.97 -15.23 -6.73
C PRO A 101 12.50 -13.81 -6.55
N TRP A 102 13.59 -13.45 -7.22
CA TRP A 102 14.14 -12.10 -7.16
C TRP A 102 13.23 -11.09 -7.88
N THR A 103 12.79 -11.42 -9.07
CA THR A 103 11.83 -10.60 -9.83
C THR A 103 10.55 -10.41 -9.04
N GLY A 104 10.03 -11.47 -8.43
CA GLY A 104 8.85 -11.41 -7.56
C GLY A 104 9.00 -10.45 -6.39
N LEU A 105 10.13 -10.52 -5.66
CA LEU A 105 10.43 -9.60 -4.54
C LEU A 105 10.61 -8.15 -5.02
N ARG A 106 11.37 -7.94 -6.10
CA ARG A 106 11.62 -6.62 -6.69
C ARG A 106 10.33 -5.94 -7.12
N ASP A 107 9.48 -6.64 -7.86
CA ASP A 107 8.24 -6.08 -8.41
C ASP A 107 7.22 -5.81 -7.31
N PHE A 108 7.20 -6.64 -6.27
CA PHE A 108 6.46 -6.35 -5.04
C PHE A 108 6.97 -5.07 -4.36
N ALA A 109 8.29 -4.92 -4.18
CA ALA A 109 8.88 -3.77 -3.51
C ALA A 109 8.56 -2.44 -4.24
N LEU A 110 8.66 -2.44 -5.57
CA LEU A 110 8.26 -1.30 -6.41
C LEU A 110 6.78 -0.95 -6.25
N ALA A 111 5.91 -1.95 -6.31
CA ALA A 111 4.47 -1.74 -6.18
C ALA A 111 4.09 -1.28 -4.76
N TYR A 112 4.72 -1.85 -3.74
CA TYR A 112 4.52 -1.49 -2.34
C TYR A 112 4.83 -0.01 -2.11
N LEU A 113 5.99 0.48 -2.57
CA LEU A 113 6.37 1.89 -2.36
C LEU A 113 5.45 2.87 -3.10
N ARG A 114 5.01 2.54 -4.31
CA ARG A 114 4.02 3.36 -5.03
C ARG A 114 2.71 3.50 -4.27
N LEU A 115 2.20 2.38 -3.73
CA LEU A 115 0.92 2.34 -3.03
C LEU A 115 1.02 2.82 -1.58
N ARG A 116 2.19 2.67 -0.95
CA ARG A 116 2.42 3.07 0.44
C ARG A 116 2.23 4.56 0.66
N ASN A 117 2.70 5.39 -0.26
CA ASN A 117 2.55 6.84 -0.15
C ASN A 117 1.06 7.24 -0.12
N GLU A 118 0.22 6.54 -0.89
CA GLU A 118 -1.24 6.72 -0.82
C GLU A 118 -1.85 6.27 0.53
N LEU A 119 -1.19 5.32 1.22
CA LEU A 119 -1.66 4.74 2.49
C LEU A 119 -1.26 5.54 3.72
N CYS A 120 -0.04 6.08 3.76
CA CYS A 120 0.52 6.65 4.98
C CYS A 120 -0.33 7.80 5.50
N ASP A 121 -0.75 8.67 4.59
CA ASP A 121 -1.50 9.88 4.93
C ASP A 121 -2.95 9.55 5.35
N ILE A 122 -3.54 8.51 4.74
CA ILE A 122 -4.89 8.04 5.10
C ILE A 122 -4.89 7.30 6.45
N ASN A 123 -3.85 6.51 6.73
CA ASN A 123 -3.78 5.71 7.97
C ASN A 123 -3.69 6.58 9.23
N GLU A 124 -3.06 7.74 9.15
CA GLU A 124 -3.01 8.71 10.23
C GLU A 124 -4.41 9.31 10.51
N ALA A 125 -5.18 9.55 9.46
CA ALA A 125 -6.53 10.11 9.56
C ALA A 125 -7.59 9.13 10.11
N VAL A 126 -7.39 7.80 9.98
CA VAL A 126 -8.37 6.77 10.43
C VAL A 126 -7.96 5.98 11.67
N GLY A 127 -6.90 6.38 12.38
CA GLY A 127 -6.60 5.86 13.72
C GLY A 127 -6.23 4.37 13.83
N GLY A 128 -5.62 3.75 12.82
CA GLY A 128 -4.91 2.47 13.02
C GLY A 128 -5.72 1.18 12.88
N LEU A 129 -6.86 1.16 12.20
CA LEU A 129 -7.76 0.01 12.03
C LEU A 129 -7.23 -1.22 11.25
N LEU A 130 -5.90 -1.31 10.99
CA LEU A 130 -5.33 -2.26 10.00
C LEU A 130 -4.54 -3.43 10.59
N ASP A 131 -4.64 -3.77 11.86
CA ASP A 131 -3.74 -4.75 12.49
C ASP A 131 -3.78 -6.15 11.84
N HIS A 132 -4.96 -6.64 11.46
CA HIS A 132 -5.08 -7.94 10.80
C HIS A 132 -4.42 -7.97 9.41
N SER A 133 -4.68 -6.96 8.60
CA SER A 133 -4.12 -6.87 7.25
C SER A 133 -2.61 -6.62 7.26
N ARG A 134 -2.08 -5.98 8.32
CA ARG A 134 -0.64 -5.86 8.56
C ARG A 134 0.02 -7.22 8.83
N ALA A 135 -0.64 -8.10 9.57
CA ALA A 135 -0.14 -9.45 9.82
C ALA A 135 -0.03 -10.24 8.51
N GLU A 136 -1.07 -10.23 7.68
CA GLU A 136 -1.05 -10.88 6.37
C GLU A 136 0.06 -10.34 5.46
N LEU A 137 0.28 -9.02 5.45
CA LEU A 137 1.35 -8.41 4.67
C LEU A 137 2.74 -8.83 5.17
N ARG A 138 2.96 -8.84 6.49
CA ARG A 138 4.21 -9.33 7.10
C ARG A 138 4.54 -10.76 6.69
N ASP A 139 3.55 -11.65 6.73
CA ASP A 139 3.73 -13.05 6.33
C ASP A 139 4.17 -13.18 4.86
N ARG A 140 3.56 -12.39 3.97
CA ARG A 140 3.94 -12.39 2.55
C ARG A 140 5.32 -11.81 2.30
N VAL A 141 5.69 -10.72 2.98
CA VAL A 141 7.04 -10.14 2.88
C VAL A 141 8.08 -11.15 3.36
N ARG A 142 7.82 -11.83 4.48
CA ARG A 142 8.69 -12.91 4.98
C ARG A 142 8.88 -14.01 3.96
N LEU A 143 7.81 -14.49 3.34
CA LEU A 143 7.86 -15.54 2.32
C LEU A 143 8.60 -15.10 1.05
N LEU A 144 8.39 -13.85 0.59
CA LEU A 144 9.10 -13.31 -0.57
C LEU A 144 10.62 -13.25 -0.32
N VAL A 145 11.03 -12.77 0.85
CA VAL A 145 12.44 -12.72 1.26
C VAL A 145 13.02 -14.13 1.33
N GLN A 146 12.34 -15.05 2.04
CA GLN A 146 12.78 -16.44 2.18
C GLN A 146 12.99 -17.10 0.82
N ARG A 147 12.04 -16.98 -0.13
CA ARG A 147 12.18 -17.53 -1.47
C ARG A 147 13.38 -16.98 -2.25
N ALA A 148 13.64 -15.67 -2.13
CA ALA A 148 14.78 -15.04 -2.79
C ALA A 148 16.12 -15.51 -2.19
N GLN A 149 16.18 -15.75 -0.88
CA GLN A 149 17.34 -16.30 -0.18
C GLN A 149 17.56 -17.79 -0.52
N ASP A 150 16.51 -18.61 -0.48
CA ASP A 150 16.56 -20.03 -0.82
C ASP A 150 17.04 -20.27 -2.26
N ALA A 151 16.72 -19.34 -3.17
CA ALA A 151 17.21 -19.35 -4.55
C ALA A 151 18.65 -18.79 -4.71
N GLY A 152 19.31 -18.36 -3.63
CA GLY A 152 20.62 -17.72 -3.69
C GLY A 152 20.63 -16.36 -4.41
N ALA A 153 19.45 -15.76 -4.64
CA ALA A 153 19.31 -14.50 -5.36
C ALA A 153 19.42 -13.27 -4.44
N MET A 154 19.40 -13.48 -3.13
CA MET A 154 19.51 -12.47 -2.10
C MET A 154 20.47 -12.92 -1.00
N ARG A 155 21.22 -11.97 -0.41
CA ARG A 155 22.12 -12.23 0.72
C ARG A 155 21.36 -12.84 1.91
N ALA A 156 21.98 -13.84 2.57
CA ALA A 156 21.34 -14.63 3.62
C ALA A 156 21.38 -13.98 5.01
N ASP A 157 22.23 -12.97 5.21
CA ASP A 157 22.44 -12.28 6.50
C ASP A 157 21.43 -11.14 6.77
N VAL A 158 20.51 -10.87 5.83
CA VAL A 158 19.44 -9.87 5.96
C VAL A 158 18.12 -10.57 6.33
N SER A 159 17.47 -10.11 7.39
CA SER A 159 16.14 -10.60 7.77
C SER A 159 15.03 -9.93 6.97
N TRP A 160 13.85 -10.52 6.94
CA TRP A 160 12.67 -9.88 6.36
C TRP A 160 12.28 -8.57 7.10
N THR A 161 12.62 -8.44 8.39
CA THR A 161 12.39 -7.22 9.18
C THR A 161 13.32 -6.10 8.74
N ASP A 162 14.57 -6.40 8.39
CA ASP A 162 15.47 -5.41 7.79
C ASP A 162 14.90 -4.92 6.46
N VAL A 163 14.43 -5.85 5.60
CA VAL A 163 13.80 -5.48 4.32
C VAL A 163 12.60 -4.56 4.51
N ALA A 164 11.76 -4.82 5.52
CA ALA A 164 10.62 -3.94 5.82
C ALA A 164 11.06 -2.51 6.16
N PHE A 165 12.11 -2.34 6.97
CA PHE A 165 12.68 -1.02 7.29
C PHE A 165 13.36 -0.37 6.08
N LEU A 166 14.10 -1.14 5.27
CA LEU A 166 14.74 -0.64 4.06
C LEU A 166 13.73 -0.13 3.03
N LEU A 167 12.60 -0.83 2.86
CA LEU A 167 11.51 -0.38 1.99
C LEU A 167 10.93 0.95 2.48
N VAL A 168 10.73 1.11 3.79
CA VAL A 168 10.27 2.39 4.36
C VAL A 168 11.32 3.49 4.17
N GLY A 169 12.59 3.17 4.38
CA GLY A 169 13.72 4.10 4.21
C GLY A 169 13.96 4.54 2.77
N ALA A 170 13.50 3.78 1.77
CA ALA A 170 13.58 4.19 0.37
C ALA A 170 12.62 5.36 0.03
N ALA A 171 11.54 5.52 0.81
CA ALA A 171 10.65 6.68 0.67
C ALA A 171 11.38 7.93 1.16
N THR A 172 11.45 8.94 0.32
CA THR A 172 12.18 10.20 0.61
C THR A 172 11.24 11.30 1.02
N GLY A 173 11.71 12.18 1.94
CA GLY A 173 11.16 13.52 2.08
C GLY A 173 11.53 14.39 0.87
N ASP A 174 10.90 15.56 0.77
CA ASP A 174 11.05 16.46 -0.38
C ASP A 174 12.47 17.06 -0.51
N HIS A 175 13.23 17.14 0.59
CA HIS A 175 14.59 17.71 0.60
C HIS A 175 15.44 17.15 1.74
N THR A 176 16.74 17.15 1.54
CA THR A 176 17.75 16.88 2.58
C THR A 176 19.05 17.62 2.26
N LEU A 177 19.76 18.11 3.27
CA LEU A 177 21.05 18.83 3.12
C LEU A 177 21.03 19.94 2.05
N GLY A 178 19.89 20.62 1.87
CA GLY A 178 19.72 21.65 0.86
C GLY A 178 19.53 21.14 -0.58
N VAL A 179 19.42 19.80 -0.76
CA VAL A 179 19.14 19.16 -2.05
C VAL A 179 17.68 18.77 -2.11
N PHE A 180 17.01 19.06 -3.20
CA PHE A 180 15.61 18.70 -3.44
C PHE A 180 15.49 17.39 -4.19
N ALA A 181 14.57 16.54 -3.73
CA ALA A 181 14.27 15.28 -4.39
C ALA A 181 13.48 15.50 -5.67
N GLY A 182 13.87 14.80 -6.75
CA GLY A 182 13.01 14.67 -7.94
C GLY A 182 11.88 13.68 -7.72
N PRO A 183 10.87 13.65 -8.59
CA PRO A 183 9.69 12.79 -8.45
C PRO A 183 10.04 11.28 -8.41
N ASP A 184 11.16 10.90 -9.03
CA ASP A 184 11.60 9.50 -9.12
C ASP A 184 12.72 9.15 -8.12
N GLN A 185 13.02 10.03 -7.15
CA GLN A 185 14.12 9.80 -6.20
C GLN A 185 13.90 8.53 -5.37
N TRP A 186 12.69 8.25 -4.96
CA TRP A 186 12.35 7.03 -4.22
C TRP A 186 12.66 5.76 -5.02
N GLU A 187 12.45 5.77 -6.35
CA GLU A 187 12.74 4.62 -7.21
C GLU A 187 14.25 4.39 -7.35
N ARG A 188 15.03 5.49 -7.44
CA ARG A 188 16.51 5.42 -7.42
C ARG A 188 17.03 4.84 -6.10
N ASN A 189 16.49 5.31 -4.96
CA ASN A 189 16.87 4.80 -3.65
C ASN A 189 16.53 3.32 -3.51
N LEU A 190 15.33 2.93 -3.90
CA LEU A 190 14.91 1.52 -3.89
C LEU A 190 15.85 0.66 -4.74
N ARG A 191 16.23 1.13 -5.93
CA ARG A 191 17.14 0.38 -6.81
C ARG A 191 18.49 0.15 -6.16
N ILE A 192 19.08 1.20 -5.55
CA ILE A 192 20.36 1.08 -4.82
C ILE A 192 20.25 0.07 -3.67
N ILE A 193 19.15 0.10 -2.92
CA ILE A 193 18.87 -0.85 -1.83
C ILE A 193 18.77 -2.27 -2.38
N LEU A 194 17.99 -2.49 -3.42
CA LEU A 194 17.81 -3.80 -4.03
C LEU A 194 19.12 -4.37 -4.58
N ASP A 195 19.96 -3.54 -5.22
CA ASP A 195 21.27 -3.97 -5.71
C ASP A 195 22.19 -4.36 -4.54
N GLY A 196 22.13 -3.64 -3.41
CA GLY A 196 22.84 -4.00 -2.17
C GLY A 196 22.36 -5.32 -1.54
N LEU A 197 21.08 -5.66 -1.69
CA LEU A 197 20.52 -6.93 -1.22
C LEU A 197 20.95 -8.13 -2.09
N ARG A 198 21.44 -7.89 -3.30
CA ARG A 198 21.99 -8.89 -4.22
C ARG A 198 23.51 -9.06 -4.16
N ALA A 199 24.20 -8.28 -3.33
CA ALA A 199 25.66 -8.28 -3.28
C ALA A 199 26.20 -9.72 -3.10
N PRO A 200 27.08 -10.20 -4.01
CA PRO A 200 27.55 -11.59 -4.00
C PRO A 200 28.49 -11.89 -2.83
N ASP A 201 29.17 -10.87 -2.31
CA ASP A 201 30.09 -10.98 -1.17
C ASP A 201 29.90 -9.76 -0.25
N PRO A 202 28.80 -9.73 0.51
CA PRO A 202 28.52 -8.63 1.40
C PRO A 202 29.39 -8.70 2.65
N GLY A 203 29.94 -7.55 3.07
CA GLY A 203 30.53 -7.44 4.40
C GLY A 203 29.51 -7.70 5.50
N PRO A 204 29.95 -8.06 6.73
CA PRO A 204 29.05 -8.36 7.84
C PRO A 204 28.23 -7.14 8.24
N LEU A 205 26.95 -7.36 8.57
CA LEU A 205 26.08 -6.31 9.08
C LEU A 205 26.33 -6.09 10.59
N PRO A 206 26.32 -4.83 11.07
CA PRO A 206 26.43 -4.53 12.49
C PRO A 206 25.12 -4.83 13.23
N GLY A 207 25.23 -5.23 14.51
CA GLY A 207 24.06 -5.40 15.38
C GLY A 207 23.22 -6.65 15.06
N SER A 208 21.93 -6.52 15.34
CA SER A 208 20.95 -7.60 15.14
C SER A 208 19.71 -7.05 14.41
N PRO A 209 19.02 -7.87 13.62
CA PRO A 209 17.81 -7.44 12.93
C PRO A 209 16.70 -7.03 13.93
N PRO A 210 15.77 -6.17 13.52
CA PRO A 210 14.62 -5.79 14.33
C PRO A 210 13.80 -7.01 14.75
N LYS A 211 13.30 -6.99 15.99
CA LYS A 211 12.43 -8.08 16.48
C LYS A 211 11.06 -8.00 15.81
N ALA A 212 10.58 -9.13 15.32
CA ALA A 212 9.20 -9.25 14.87
C ALA A 212 8.25 -9.21 16.07
N PRO A 213 7.03 -8.64 15.94
CA PRO A 213 6.03 -8.66 16.98
C PRO A 213 5.49 -10.07 17.22
#